data_41b974cc32395f5e76ce0d39dc15efd4
#
_entry.id   41b974cc32395f5e76ce0d39dc15efd4
#
_cell.length_a   1.000
_cell.length_b   1.000
_cell.length_c   1.000
_cell.angle_alpha   90.00
_cell.angle_beta   90.00
_cell.angle_gamma   90.00
#
_symmetry.space_group_name_H-M   'P 1'
#
loop_
_entity.id
_entity.type
_entity.pdbx_description
1 polymer ?
#
loop_
_entity_poly.entity_id
_entity_poly.type
_entity_poly.pdbx_seq_one_letter_code
_entity_poly.pdbx_strand_id
1 'polypeptide(L)'
;MIPFSHHRSRPRTPSRTRGVRTAALVTAACALLAASGCGGGRDEGAVSRPQQGTHSQGAARGVPQGLPGMPPLLDPNDLYAADRPNALSPVVKDFPSRVYVPNTESDTVSVIDPRTYKVIETIPVGNQPQHVVPSWDMKTLWVNNDRGHTLTPIDPATGKPGKTVDVHDPYNLYFTPDGKYAVVMASMDRELVFREAHTMKRMKTEHVNCLGVNHADFSPDGRYFIVSCEFSGELLKVDTARMKVIDKQKLPFDGAMPQDVKISSDGRTWYVADMMADGVWVLDGDKFGEPWLMPTGKGAHGLYVSRDSKSMYISNRGEGSISVLDLPSRKLVKKWELPDGGSPDMGGVSADGKVLWLSGRYDSEVYAIDTQDGHQIARIKVGDGPHGLAVYPQPGRYSLGHTGIFR
;
A
#
# COMPACT_ATOMS: atom_id res chain seq x y z
N MET A 1 -23.42 17.17 -28.92
CA MET A 1 -23.37 18.60 -28.56
C MET A 1 -24.59 18.93 -27.72
N ILE A 2 -24.43 19.05 -26.44
CA ILE A 2 -25.42 19.65 -25.52
C ILE A 2 -24.58 20.36 -24.44
N PRO A 3 -24.72 21.67 -24.21
CA PRO A 3 -23.92 22.43 -23.28
C PRO A 3 -24.52 22.33 -21.84
N PHE A 4 -23.71 22.03 -20.87
CA PHE A 4 -24.08 22.15 -19.45
C PHE A 4 -23.83 23.58 -18.97
N SER A 5 -24.90 24.24 -18.55
CA SER A 5 -24.89 25.58 -17.96
C SER A 5 -24.58 25.49 -16.46
N HIS A 6 -23.63 26.33 -16.00
CA HIS A 6 -23.32 26.52 -14.59
C HIS A 6 -24.43 27.29 -13.87
N HIS A 7 -25.04 26.68 -12.86
CA HIS A 7 -25.83 27.39 -11.86
C HIS A 7 -25.05 27.41 -10.52
N ARG A 8 -24.53 28.59 -10.18
CA ARG A 8 -24.03 28.91 -8.83
C ARG A 8 -25.22 29.09 -7.89
N SER A 9 -25.36 28.25 -6.85
CA SER A 9 -26.26 28.47 -5.73
C SER A 9 -25.47 28.92 -4.50
N ARG A 10 -25.89 30.05 -3.92
CA ARG A 10 -25.36 30.64 -2.69
C ARG A 10 -25.78 29.82 -1.47
N PRO A 11 -25.00 29.78 -0.39
CA PRO A 11 -25.35 29.04 0.82
C PRO A 11 -26.37 29.83 1.66
N ARG A 12 -27.40 29.12 2.14
CA ARG A 12 -28.38 29.59 3.14
C ARG A 12 -27.88 29.21 4.55
N THR A 13 -27.84 30.18 5.43
CA THR A 13 -27.63 30.05 6.88
C THR A 13 -28.78 29.32 7.56
N PRO A 14 -28.56 28.40 8.50
CA PRO A 14 -29.64 27.85 9.33
C PRO A 14 -29.85 28.65 10.61
N SER A 15 -31.11 28.91 10.88
CA SER A 15 -31.63 29.54 12.10
C SER A 15 -31.57 28.59 13.31
N ARG A 16 -31.20 29.16 14.47
CA ARG A 16 -31.24 28.50 15.78
C ARG A 16 -32.69 28.28 16.24
N THR A 17 -33.03 27.06 16.67
CA THR A 17 -34.12 26.79 17.60
C THR A 17 -33.58 26.06 18.83
N ARG A 18 -33.84 26.62 19.99
CA ARG A 18 -33.61 26.06 21.34
C ARG A 18 -34.70 25.02 21.64
N GLY A 19 -34.32 23.89 22.20
CA GLY A 19 -35.23 22.87 22.74
C GLY A 19 -34.60 22.14 23.92
N VAL A 20 -35.15 22.40 25.02
CA VAL A 20 -35.18 21.98 26.43
C VAL A 20 -34.79 20.50 26.72
N ARG A 21 -34.10 20.37 27.86
CA ARG A 21 -33.62 19.22 28.62
C ARG A 21 -34.70 18.25 29.06
N THR A 22 -34.38 16.97 29.14
CA THR A 22 -34.81 16.13 30.29
C THR A 22 -33.76 15.03 30.55
N ALA A 23 -33.32 14.98 31.79
CA ALA A 23 -32.43 13.96 32.33
C ALA A 23 -33.32 12.81 32.89
N ALA A 24 -32.88 11.58 32.72
CA ALA A 24 -33.34 10.44 33.48
C ALA A 24 -32.16 9.62 33.98
N LEU A 25 -31.95 9.65 35.27
CA LEU A 25 -31.12 8.74 36.04
C LEU A 25 -31.84 7.40 36.16
N VAL A 26 -31.11 6.29 35.96
CA VAL A 26 -31.52 4.99 36.49
C VAL A 26 -30.30 4.37 37.16
N THR A 27 -30.41 4.29 38.48
CA THR A 27 -29.57 3.48 39.38
C THR A 27 -30.13 2.07 39.48
N ALA A 28 -29.29 1.07 39.43
CA ALA A 28 -29.63 -0.27 39.95
C ALA A 28 -28.36 -1.03 40.35
N ALA A 29 -28.50 -1.58 41.44
CA ALA A 29 -27.80 -2.10 42.55
C ALA A 29 -27.10 -3.45 42.31
N CYS A 30 -26.04 -3.64 43.11
CA CYS A 30 -25.30 -4.89 43.35
C CYS A 30 -26.15 -5.97 44.00
N ALA A 31 -25.88 -7.23 43.67
CA ALA A 31 -26.15 -8.35 44.56
C ALA A 31 -24.98 -9.35 44.48
N LEU A 32 -24.28 -9.47 45.60
CA LEU A 32 -23.34 -10.52 45.99
C LEU A 32 -24.15 -11.73 46.47
N LEU A 33 -23.72 -12.92 46.07
CA LEU A 33 -24.04 -14.17 46.78
C LEU A 33 -22.78 -15.06 46.83
N ALA A 34 -22.29 -15.22 48.05
CA ALA A 34 -21.32 -16.22 48.43
C ALA A 34 -22.05 -17.49 48.88
N ALA A 35 -21.54 -18.65 48.55
CA ALA A 35 -21.87 -19.90 49.24
C ALA A 35 -20.65 -20.82 49.31
N SER A 36 -20.27 -21.10 50.51
CA SER A 36 -19.26 -22.07 50.94
C SER A 36 -19.85 -23.50 50.97
N GLY A 37 -19.00 -24.49 50.74
CA GLY A 37 -19.33 -25.88 50.95
C GLY A 37 -18.10 -26.75 51.02
N CYS A 38 -17.73 -27.18 52.23
CA CYS A 38 -16.67 -28.14 52.58
C CYS A 38 -17.09 -29.59 52.37
N GLY A 39 -16.11 -30.47 52.14
CA GLY A 39 -16.25 -31.94 52.31
C GLY A 39 -15.19 -32.69 51.50
N GLY A 40 -14.33 -33.27 52.02
CA GLY A 40 -13.34 -34.12 52.53
C GLY A 40 -13.40 -35.52 51.92
N GLY A 41 -12.23 -36.10 51.61
CA GLY A 41 -12.03 -37.48 51.22
C GLY A 41 -10.60 -37.71 50.77
N ARG A 42 -9.79 -38.29 51.65
CA ARG A 42 -8.44 -38.83 51.36
C ARG A 42 -8.61 -40.16 50.68
N ASP A 43 -7.80 -40.45 49.65
CA ASP A 43 -7.26 -41.81 49.42
C ASP A 43 -5.88 -41.69 48.75
N GLU A 44 -4.96 -42.43 49.32
CA GLU A 44 -3.57 -42.59 48.89
C GLU A 44 -3.49 -43.60 47.73
N GLY A 45 -2.68 -43.29 46.72
CA GLY A 45 -2.45 -44.23 45.61
C GLY A 45 -1.34 -43.83 44.66
N ALA A 46 -0.15 -44.37 44.87
CA ALA A 46 0.91 -44.73 43.93
C ALA A 46 1.51 -43.62 43.02
N VAL A 47 2.72 -43.24 43.40
CA VAL A 47 3.69 -42.48 42.59
C VAL A 47 4.15 -43.30 41.39
N SER A 48 3.75 -42.90 40.20
CA SER A 48 4.37 -43.30 38.93
C SER A 48 5.22 -42.16 38.39
N ARG A 49 6.51 -42.41 38.20
CA ARG A 49 7.48 -41.49 37.58
C ARG A 49 7.02 -41.14 36.17
N PRO A 50 7.09 -39.88 35.74
CA PRO A 50 6.92 -39.52 34.31
C PRO A 50 8.18 -39.98 33.57
N GLN A 51 7.98 -40.79 32.54
CA GLN A 51 8.97 -41.05 31.50
C GLN A 51 9.29 -39.71 30.80
N GLN A 52 10.58 -39.44 30.67
CA GLN A 52 11.09 -38.37 29.82
C GLN A 52 10.63 -38.62 28.39
N GLY A 53 9.63 -37.85 27.94
CA GLY A 53 9.25 -37.75 26.54
C GLY A 53 10.42 -37.14 25.79
N THR A 54 10.98 -37.91 24.87
CA THR A 54 11.90 -37.43 23.85
C THR A 54 11.25 -36.27 23.13
N HIS A 55 11.83 -35.06 23.26
CA HIS A 55 11.49 -33.92 22.40
C HIS A 55 11.80 -34.34 20.97
N SER A 56 10.77 -34.66 20.21
CA SER A 56 10.87 -34.71 18.77
C SER A 56 11.27 -33.32 18.32
N GLN A 57 12.50 -33.18 17.84
CA GLN A 57 12.93 -32.01 17.09
C GLN A 57 11.93 -31.80 15.98
N GLY A 58 11.19 -30.68 16.07
CA GLY A 58 10.25 -30.28 15.02
C GLY A 58 11.02 -30.25 13.71
N ALA A 59 10.59 -31.08 12.77
CA ALA A 59 11.11 -31.06 11.41
C ALA A 59 11.04 -29.61 10.93
N ALA A 60 12.19 -29.07 10.54
CA ALA A 60 12.28 -27.78 9.86
C ALA A 60 11.31 -27.86 8.69
N ARG A 61 10.22 -27.09 8.73
CA ARG A 61 9.30 -26.98 7.61
C ARG A 61 10.14 -26.46 6.45
N GLY A 62 10.33 -27.27 5.42
CA GLY A 62 11.06 -26.90 4.23
C GLY A 62 10.49 -25.55 3.75
N VAL A 63 11.38 -24.59 3.47
CA VAL A 63 11.00 -23.30 2.88
C VAL A 63 10.11 -23.60 1.68
N PRO A 64 8.89 -23.09 1.60
CA PRO A 64 8.03 -23.33 0.45
C PRO A 64 8.78 -22.97 -0.81
N GLN A 65 8.83 -23.88 -1.78
CA GLN A 65 9.51 -23.64 -3.03
C GLN A 65 8.80 -22.47 -3.72
N GLY A 66 9.49 -21.33 -3.83
CA GLY A 66 8.93 -20.10 -4.40
C GLY A 66 8.57 -20.24 -5.88
N LEU A 67 8.00 -19.19 -6.44
CA LEU A 67 7.71 -19.10 -7.87
C LEU A 67 9.00 -19.40 -8.67
N PRO A 68 8.99 -20.34 -9.64
CA PRO A 68 10.19 -20.69 -10.40
C PRO A 68 10.80 -19.48 -11.13
N GLY A 69 12.06 -19.18 -10.84
CA GLY A 69 12.78 -18.03 -11.36
C GLY A 69 12.80 -16.81 -10.46
N MET A 70 12.00 -16.80 -9.40
CA MET A 70 12.06 -15.74 -8.38
C MET A 70 13.40 -15.80 -7.64
N PRO A 71 14.10 -14.66 -7.45
CA PRO A 71 15.29 -14.62 -6.59
C PRO A 71 14.93 -15.05 -5.15
N PRO A 72 15.78 -15.86 -4.47
CA PRO A 72 15.51 -16.27 -3.10
C PRO A 72 15.47 -15.07 -2.16
N LEU A 73 14.62 -15.12 -1.14
CA LEU A 73 14.60 -14.10 -0.08
C LEU A 73 15.96 -14.06 0.63
N LEU A 74 16.42 -12.87 1.01
CA LEU A 74 17.66 -12.71 1.80
C LEU A 74 17.47 -13.22 3.22
N ASP A 75 16.29 -12.98 3.80
CA ASP A 75 15.87 -13.48 5.10
C ASP A 75 14.44 -14.04 4.98
N PRO A 76 14.20 -15.31 5.31
CA PRO A 76 12.86 -15.89 5.24
C PRO A 76 11.88 -15.29 6.27
N ASN A 77 12.38 -14.56 7.27
CA ASN A 77 11.58 -13.90 8.30
C ASN A 77 11.44 -12.40 8.08
N ASP A 78 12.06 -11.84 7.04
CA ASP A 78 11.96 -10.44 6.69
C ASP A 78 11.96 -10.22 5.17
N LEU A 79 10.79 -10.02 4.61
CA LEU A 79 10.60 -9.79 3.17
C LEU A 79 11.32 -8.56 2.66
N TYR A 80 11.53 -7.57 3.52
CA TYR A 80 12.18 -6.31 3.20
C TYR A 80 13.65 -6.27 3.64
N ALA A 81 14.27 -7.43 3.87
CA ALA A 81 15.67 -7.51 4.28
C ALA A 81 16.65 -6.86 3.28
N ALA A 82 16.28 -6.79 2.01
CA ALA A 82 17.04 -6.10 0.97
C ALA A 82 16.87 -4.56 1.01
N ASP A 83 15.84 -4.06 1.69
CA ASP A 83 15.44 -2.65 1.67
C ASP A 83 16.08 -1.83 2.80
N ARG A 84 17.16 -2.31 3.39
CA ARG A 84 17.86 -1.61 4.48
C ARG A 84 18.37 -0.23 4.04
N PRO A 85 18.51 0.73 4.98
CA PRO A 85 18.94 2.08 4.65
C PRO A 85 20.19 2.09 3.76
N ASN A 86 20.08 2.75 2.59
CA ASN A 86 21.14 2.88 1.58
C ASN A 86 21.68 1.56 0.99
N ALA A 87 20.98 0.43 1.15
CA ALA A 87 21.34 -0.85 0.54
C ALA A 87 21.01 -0.86 -0.96
N LEU A 88 21.56 0.12 -1.70
CA LEU A 88 21.34 0.27 -3.13
C LEU A 88 22.03 -0.85 -3.91
N SER A 89 21.30 -1.44 -4.85
CA SER A 89 21.89 -2.44 -5.75
C SER A 89 22.95 -1.80 -6.69
N PRO A 90 23.91 -2.58 -7.21
CA PRO A 90 24.88 -2.08 -8.18
C PRO A 90 24.24 -1.44 -9.42
N VAL A 91 23.01 -1.81 -9.75
CA VAL A 91 22.26 -1.26 -10.89
C VAL A 91 21.91 0.23 -10.70
N VAL A 92 21.56 0.62 -9.47
CA VAL A 92 20.98 1.95 -9.20
C VAL A 92 21.84 2.85 -8.34
N LYS A 93 22.93 2.34 -7.76
CA LYS A 93 23.76 3.08 -6.78
C LYS A 93 24.32 4.41 -7.28
N ASP A 94 24.55 4.52 -8.58
CA ASP A 94 25.11 5.70 -9.22
C ASP A 94 24.04 6.60 -9.87
N PHE A 95 22.76 6.26 -9.75
CA PHE A 95 21.70 7.10 -10.27
C PHE A 95 21.48 8.34 -9.38
N PRO A 96 21.17 9.49 -9.98
CA PRO A 96 20.88 10.69 -9.21
C PRO A 96 19.58 10.52 -8.41
N SER A 97 19.61 10.93 -7.14
CA SER A 97 18.42 10.91 -6.29
C SER A 97 17.40 11.95 -6.75
N ARG A 98 16.16 11.52 -7.02
CA ARG A 98 15.04 12.36 -7.48
C ARG A 98 13.72 11.83 -6.95
N VAL A 99 12.71 12.70 -6.89
CA VAL A 99 11.32 12.31 -6.64
C VAL A 99 10.53 12.65 -7.88
N TYR A 100 9.90 11.65 -8.49
CA TYR A 100 9.09 11.77 -9.70
C TYR A 100 7.62 11.77 -9.33
N VAL A 101 6.92 12.84 -9.63
CA VAL A 101 5.55 13.09 -9.19
C VAL A 101 4.63 13.19 -10.40
N PRO A 102 3.78 12.19 -10.67
CA PRO A 102 2.80 12.27 -11.74
C PRO A 102 1.68 13.22 -11.31
N ASN A 103 1.39 14.22 -12.15
CA ASN A 103 0.35 15.22 -11.94
C ASN A 103 -0.84 14.87 -12.84
N THR A 104 -1.81 14.20 -12.26
CA THR A 104 -2.91 13.54 -12.99
C THR A 104 -3.75 14.51 -13.84
N GLU A 105 -3.94 15.73 -13.36
CA GLU A 105 -4.77 16.76 -14.02
C GLU A 105 -3.95 17.71 -14.89
N SER A 106 -2.61 17.65 -14.81
CA SER A 106 -1.70 18.49 -15.60
C SER A 106 -0.98 17.75 -16.73
N ASP A 107 -1.17 16.43 -16.87
CA ASP A 107 -0.53 15.58 -17.86
C ASP A 107 1.00 15.67 -17.86
N THR A 108 1.59 15.81 -16.67
CA THR A 108 3.03 16.00 -16.48
C THR A 108 3.58 15.13 -15.35
N VAL A 109 4.91 15.01 -15.31
CA VAL A 109 5.67 14.53 -14.14
C VAL A 109 6.56 15.66 -13.64
N SER A 110 6.37 16.10 -12.41
CA SER A 110 7.31 17.00 -11.72
C SER A 110 8.47 16.21 -11.14
N VAL A 111 9.70 16.67 -11.36
CA VAL A 111 10.92 16.05 -10.82
C VAL A 111 11.46 16.96 -9.72
N ILE A 112 11.58 16.42 -8.49
CA ILE A 112 12.07 17.14 -7.33
C ILE A 112 13.50 16.68 -6.97
N ASP A 113 14.40 17.61 -6.71
CA ASP A 113 15.69 17.32 -6.05
C ASP A 113 15.46 17.21 -4.54
N PRO A 114 15.63 16.00 -3.93
CA PRO A 114 15.35 15.78 -2.52
C PRO A 114 16.33 16.51 -1.56
N ARG A 115 17.46 17.01 -2.05
CA ARG A 115 18.41 17.77 -1.25
C ARG A 115 18.01 19.23 -1.09
N THR A 116 17.33 19.78 -2.10
CA THR A 116 16.94 21.20 -2.12
C THR A 116 15.44 21.39 -1.93
N TYR A 117 14.66 20.31 -1.99
CA TYR A 117 13.18 20.33 -1.93
C TYR A 117 12.56 21.23 -3.01
N LYS A 118 13.16 21.25 -4.20
CA LYS A 118 12.70 22.08 -5.33
C LYS A 118 12.38 21.23 -6.53
N VAL A 119 11.35 21.60 -7.26
CA VAL A 119 11.10 21.09 -8.60
C VAL A 119 12.22 21.59 -9.52
N ILE A 120 12.93 20.66 -10.15
CA ILE A 120 14.06 20.93 -11.05
C ILE A 120 13.71 20.72 -12.52
N GLU A 121 12.63 19.96 -12.81
CA GLU A 121 12.15 19.68 -14.15
C GLU A 121 10.66 19.36 -14.11
N THR A 122 9.94 19.66 -15.19
CA THR A 122 8.58 19.18 -15.43
C THR A 122 8.54 18.53 -16.81
N ILE A 123 8.20 17.24 -16.85
CA ILE A 123 8.23 16.40 -18.03
C ILE A 123 6.80 16.25 -18.56
N PRO A 124 6.48 16.68 -19.79
CA PRO A 124 5.20 16.34 -20.41
C PRO A 124 5.11 14.83 -20.66
N VAL A 125 3.95 14.24 -20.34
CA VAL A 125 3.68 12.80 -20.54
C VAL A 125 2.31 12.60 -21.19
N GLY A 126 1.79 11.38 -21.20
CA GLY A 126 0.44 11.12 -21.70
C GLY A 126 -0.66 11.60 -20.76
N ASN A 127 -1.91 11.52 -21.22
CA ASN A 127 -3.06 12.02 -20.49
C ASN A 127 -3.32 11.22 -19.20
N GLN A 128 -3.56 11.93 -18.12
CA GLN A 128 -3.92 11.44 -16.80
C GLN A 128 -2.88 10.46 -16.22
N PRO A 129 -1.62 10.88 -15.97
CA PRO A 129 -0.61 10.03 -15.35
C PRO A 129 -0.98 9.73 -13.90
N GLN A 130 -1.12 8.44 -13.55
CA GLN A 130 -1.51 8.00 -12.20
C GLN A 130 -0.32 7.64 -11.31
N HIS A 131 0.62 6.87 -11.84
CA HIS A 131 1.75 6.36 -11.07
C HIS A 131 3.06 6.47 -11.85
N VAL A 132 4.18 6.61 -11.13
CA VAL A 132 5.52 6.36 -11.64
C VAL A 132 6.06 5.09 -11.01
N VAL A 133 6.32 4.08 -11.82
CA VAL A 133 6.57 2.70 -11.36
C VAL A 133 7.93 2.22 -11.82
N PRO A 134 8.84 1.81 -10.92
CA PRO A 134 10.11 1.19 -11.29
C PRO A 134 9.89 -0.17 -11.95
N SER A 135 10.60 -0.43 -13.07
CA SER A 135 10.67 -1.75 -13.70
C SER A 135 11.28 -2.79 -12.75
N TRP A 136 11.03 -4.08 -13.01
CA TRP A 136 11.57 -5.17 -12.19
C TRP A 136 13.10 -5.10 -12.03
N ASP A 137 13.81 -4.82 -13.09
CA ASP A 137 15.28 -4.68 -13.11
C ASP A 137 15.79 -3.31 -12.64
N MET A 138 14.86 -2.42 -12.23
CA MET A 138 15.11 -1.08 -11.71
C MET A 138 15.84 -0.12 -12.70
N LYS A 139 15.80 -0.41 -14.01
CA LYS A 139 16.47 0.42 -15.02
C LYS A 139 15.57 1.42 -15.72
N THR A 140 14.26 1.30 -15.53
CA THR A 140 13.26 2.17 -16.17
C THR A 140 12.23 2.57 -15.14
N LEU A 141 11.80 3.82 -15.18
CA LEU A 141 10.59 4.28 -14.49
C LEU A 141 9.46 4.39 -15.52
N TRP A 142 8.36 3.70 -15.28
CA TRP A 142 7.19 3.73 -16.15
C TRP A 142 6.15 4.71 -15.61
N VAL A 143 5.78 5.70 -16.40
CA VAL A 143 4.66 6.59 -16.10
C VAL A 143 3.39 5.99 -16.69
N ASN A 144 2.42 5.72 -15.85
CA ASN A 144 1.15 5.11 -16.22
C ASN A 144 0.16 6.20 -16.65
N ASN A 145 0.01 6.44 -17.95
CA ASN A 145 -0.91 7.44 -18.50
C ASN A 145 -2.28 6.80 -18.73
N ASP A 146 -3.10 6.77 -17.68
CA ASP A 146 -4.34 5.99 -17.62
C ASP A 146 -5.30 6.31 -18.78
N ARG A 147 -5.70 7.58 -18.93
CA ARG A 147 -6.57 8.02 -20.02
C ARG A 147 -5.85 8.23 -21.34
N GLY A 148 -4.53 8.31 -21.29
CA GLY A 148 -3.69 8.33 -22.48
C GLY A 148 -3.49 6.96 -23.10
N HIS A 149 -3.89 5.89 -22.41
CA HIS A 149 -3.71 4.49 -22.81
C HIS A 149 -2.28 4.17 -23.23
N THR A 150 -1.30 4.69 -22.45
CA THR A 150 0.12 4.54 -22.75
C THR A 150 0.97 4.41 -21.49
N LEU A 151 2.16 3.86 -21.64
CA LEU A 151 3.25 3.95 -20.67
C LEU A 151 4.36 4.83 -21.24
N THR A 152 4.80 5.86 -20.50
CA THR A 152 5.97 6.66 -20.86
C THR A 152 7.16 6.19 -20.03
N PRO A 153 8.22 5.63 -20.64
CA PRO A 153 9.43 5.27 -19.88
C PRO A 153 10.27 6.52 -19.59
N ILE A 154 10.85 6.57 -18.40
CA ILE A 154 11.88 7.54 -18.01
C ILE A 154 13.14 6.76 -17.67
N ASP A 155 14.28 7.14 -18.26
CA ASP A 155 15.59 6.64 -17.85
C ASP A 155 16.00 7.31 -16.52
N PRO A 156 16.09 6.58 -15.41
CA PRO A 156 16.38 7.18 -14.11
C PRO A 156 17.83 7.69 -13.99
N ALA A 157 18.76 7.21 -14.81
CA ALA A 157 20.15 7.70 -14.81
C ALA A 157 20.22 9.13 -15.36
N THR A 158 19.45 9.42 -16.41
CA THR A 158 19.45 10.75 -17.06
C THR A 158 18.26 11.61 -16.67
N GLY A 159 17.15 11.01 -16.23
CA GLY A 159 15.86 11.66 -16.00
C GLY A 159 15.07 11.92 -17.29
N LYS A 160 15.52 11.42 -18.45
CA LYS A 160 14.89 11.72 -19.73
C LYS A 160 13.80 10.74 -20.09
N PRO A 161 12.65 11.21 -20.62
CA PRO A 161 11.62 10.34 -21.14
C PRO A 161 12.06 9.68 -22.46
N GLY A 162 11.66 8.43 -22.62
CA GLY A 162 11.84 7.67 -23.85
C GLY A 162 10.57 7.62 -24.70
N LYS A 163 10.58 6.73 -25.70
CA LYS A 163 9.43 6.52 -26.57
C LYS A 163 8.28 5.85 -25.81
N THR A 164 7.13 6.47 -25.85
CA THR A 164 5.89 5.96 -25.25
C THR A 164 5.46 4.64 -25.89
N VAL A 165 4.89 3.74 -25.08
CA VAL A 165 4.37 2.42 -25.48
C VAL A 165 2.86 2.38 -25.30
N ASP A 166 2.14 1.82 -26.28
CA ASP A 166 0.68 1.66 -26.21
C ASP A 166 0.31 0.55 -25.22
N VAL A 167 -0.38 0.95 -24.16
CA VAL A 167 -0.91 0.06 -23.13
C VAL A 167 -2.27 0.59 -22.71
N HIS A 168 -3.31 -0.17 -22.99
CA HIS A 168 -4.68 0.25 -22.72
C HIS A 168 -4.97 0.24 -21.22
N ASP A 169 -5.62 1.30 -20.72
CA ASP A 169 -6.11 1.47 -19.34
C ASP A 169 -5.05 1.13 -18.27
N PRO A 170 -3.84 1.74 -18.29
CA PRO A 170 -2.78 1.39 -17.35
C PRO A 170 -2.92 2.19 -16.05
N TYR A 171 -3.95 1.92 -15.25
CA TYR A 171 -4.11 2.60 -13.97
C TYR A 171 -2.89 2.38 -13.07
N ASN A 172 -2.45 1.14 -12.91
CA ASN A 172 -1.25 0.79 -12.14
C ASN A 172 -0.46 -0.34 -12.81
N LEU A 173 0.79 -0.54 -12.37
CA LEU A 173 1.72 -1.49 -12.96
C LEU A 173 2.48 -2.23 -11.87
N TYR A 174 2.51 -3.56 -11.97
CA TYR A 174 3.27 -4.45 -11.10
C TYR A 174 4.15 -5.37 -11.93
N PHE A 175 5.10 -6.05 -11.27
CA PHE A 175 5.96 -7.04 -11.90
C PHE A 175 5.94 -8.33 -11.11
N THR A 176 5.83 -9.47 -11.80
CA THR A 176 5.91 -10.78 -11.13
C THR A 176 7.29 -10.97 -10.49
N PRO A 177 7.38 -11.64 -9.32
CA PRO A 177 8.64 -11.78 -8.60
C PRO A 177 9.76 -12.46 -9.37
N ASP A 178 9.45 -13.25 -10.40
CA ASP A 178 10.41 -13.88 -11.32
C ASP A 178 10.85 -12.95 -12.46
N GLY A 179 10.34 -11.73 -12.52
CA GLY A 179 10.68 -10.72 -13.52
C GLY A 179 10.19 -11.00 -14.95
N LYS A 180 9.34 -12.03 -15.14
CA LYS A 180 8.90 -12.39 -16.49
C LYS A 180 7.79 -11.52 -17.02
N TYR A 181 6.88 -11.10 -16.13
CA TYR A 181 5.67 -10.40 -16.55
C TYR A 181 5.50 -9.08 -15.82
N ALA A 182 5.06 -8.08 -16.56
CA ALA A 182 4.41 -6.90 -16.05
C ALA A 182 2.90 -7.18 -15.94
N VAL A 183 2.27 -6.73 -14.87
CA VAL A 183 0.82 -6.86 -14.62
C VAL A 183 0.22 -5.48 -14.59
N VAL A 184 -0.52 -5.14 -15.64
CA VAL A 184 -1.27 -3.89 -15.73
C VAL A 184 -2.61 -4.06 -15.05
N MET A 185 -2.93 -3.17 -14.12
CA MET A 185 -4.25 -3.04 -13.51
C MET A 185 -5.10 -2.17 -14.42
N ALA A 186 -5.85 -2.80 -15.33
CA ALA A 186 -6.79 -2.12 -16.23
C ALA A 186 -8.13 -1.92 -15.49
N SER A 187 -8.17 -0.82 -14.74
CA SER A 187 -9.20 -0.56 -13.73
C SER A 187 -10.60 -0.38 -14.34
N MET A 188 -10.68 0.34 -15.46
CA MET A 188 -11.94 0.62 -16.17
C MET A 188 -12.42 -0.60 -16.96
N ASP A 189 -11.47 -1.30 -17.59
CA ASP A 189 -11.75 -2.50 -18.38
C ASP A 189 -12.05 -3.72 -17.49
N ARG A 190 -11.75 -3.65 -16.20
CA ARG A 190 -11.87 -4.77 -15.25
C ARG A 190 -11.01 -5.95 -15.68
N GLU A 191 -9.74 -5.68 -15.94
CA GLU A 191 -8.79 -6.67 -16.43
C GLU A 191 -7.47 -6.60 -15.66
N LEU A 192 -6.85 -7.76 -15.50
CA LEU A 192 -5.43 -7.91 -15.21
C LEU A 192 -4.74 -8.29 -16.50
N VAL A 193 -3.93 -7.38 -17.07
CA VAL A 193 -3.27 -7.63 -18.34
C VAL A 193 -1.81 -7.97 -18.11
N PHE A 194 -1.48 -9.24 -18.29
CA PHE A 194 -0.11 -9.74 -18.18
C PHE A 194 0.65 -9.46 -19.48
N ARG A 195 1.80 -8.81 -19.36
CA ARG A 195 2.67 -8.42 -20.47
C ARG A 195 4.07 -8.95 -20.25
N GLU A 196 4.84 -9.15 -21.30
CA GLU A 196 6.28 -9.43 -21.17
C GLU A 196 6.96 -8.20 -20.54
N ALA A 197 7.77 -8.40 -19.49
CA ALA A 197 8.20 -7.34 -18.58
C ALA A 197 9.06 -6.24 -19.22
N HIS A 198 9.82 -6.57 -20.28
CA HIS A 198 10.73 -5.62 -20.94
C HIS A 198 10.11 -4.95 -22.18
N THR A 199 9.38 -5.71 -22.98
CA THR A 199 8.80 -5.22 -24.24
C THR A 199 7.39 -4.67 -24.10
N MET A 200 6.74 -4.92 -22.98
CA MET A 200 5.32 -4.64 -22.74
C MET A 200 4.37 -5.32 -23.75
N LYS A 201 4.85 -6.37 -24.45
CA LYS A 201 3.98 -7.17 -25.32
C LYS A 201 2.92 -7.90 -24.51
N ARG A 202 1.64 -7.77 -24.90
CA ARG A 202 0.53 -8.48 -24.25
C ARG A 202 0.70 -9.99 -24.38
N MET A 203 0.60 -10.71 -23.26
CA MET A 203 0.72 -12.17 -23.18
C MET A 203 -0.60 -12.82 -22.82
N LYS A 204 -1.32 -12.31 -21.81
CA LYS A 204 -2.58 -12.83 -21.34
C LYS A 204 -3.44 -11.74 -20.72
N THR A 205 -4.74 -11.88 -20.81
CA THR A 205 -5.71 -11.04 -20.10
C THR A 205 -6.56 -11.95 -19.20
N GLU A 206 -6.74 -11.54 -17.96
CA GLU A 206 -7.67 -12.14 -17.01
C GLU A 206 -8.76 -11.12 -16.70
N HIS A 207 -9.99 -11.40 -17.12
CA HIS A 207 -11.15 -10.57 -16.80
C HIS A 207 -11.58 -10.80 -15.35
N VAL A 208 -11.84 -9.71 -14.63
CA VAL A 208 -12.23 -9.76 -13.23
C VAL A 208 -13.66 -9.23 -13.03
N ASN A 209 -14.43 -9.90 -12.18
CA ASN A 209 -15.79 -9.48 -11.86
C ASN A 209 -15.84 -8.49 -10.70
N CYS A 210 -14.94 -7.48 -10.71
CA CYS A 210 -14.95 -6.43 -9.74
C CYS A 210 -14.74 -5.07 -10.41
N LEU A 211 -15.02 -3.99 -9.69
CA LEU A 211 -14.88 -2.62 -10.18
C LEU A 211 -13.67 -1.96 -9.52
N GLY A 212 -12.84 -1.32 -10.34
CA GLY A 212 -11.70 -0.54 -9.82
C GLY A 212 -10.56 -1.45 -9.33
N VAL A 213 -10.15 -2.45 -10.11
CA VAL A 213 -8.93 -3.21 -9.82
C VAL A 213 -7.73 -2.26 -9.88
N ASN A 214 -6.98 -2.10 -8.76
CA ASN A 214 -5.99 -1.02 -8.71
C ASN A 214 -4.67 -1.32 -7.98
N HIS A 215 -4.66 -1.83 -6.74
CA HIS A 215 -3.44 -2.04 -5.97
C HIS A 215 -3.21 -3.50 -5.63
N ALA A 216 -1.93 -3.89 -5.48
CA ALA A 216 -1.57 -5.27 -5.16
C ALA A 216 -0.26 -5.38 -4.38
N ASP A 217 -0.05 -6.51 -3.71
CA ASP A 217 1.26 -6.99 -3.24
C ASP A 217 1.33 -8.52 -3.36
N PHE A 218 2.57 -9.06 -3.40
CA PHE A 218 2.84 -10.46 -3.66
C PHE A 218 3.11 -11.24 -2.37
N SER A 219 2.69 -12.51 -2.38
CA SER A 219 3.04 -13.47 -1.32
C SER A 219 4.55 -13.65 -1.18
N PRO A 220 5.04 -14.08 0.01
CA PRO A 220 6.47 -14.27 0.24
C PRO A 220 7.14 -15.23 -0.75
N ASP A 221 6.40 -16.23 -1.20
CA ASP A 221 6.87 -17.23 -2.17
C ASP A 221 6.58 -16.82 -3.63
N GLY A 222 5.97 -15.65 -3.84
CA GLY A 222 5.63 -15.14 -5.18
C GLY A 222 4.55 -15.89 -5.92
N ARG A 223 3.93 -16.93 -5.32
CA ARG A 223 2.97 -17.80 -6.01
C ARG A 223 1.63 -17.16 -6.26
N TYR A 224 1.27 -16.19 -5.44
CA TYR A 224 0.05 -15.42 -5.61
C TYR A 224 0.27 -13.97 -5.21
N PHE A 225 -0.67 -13.14 -5.59
CA PHE A 225 -0.77 -11.76 -5.12
C PHE A 225 -2.23 -11.44 -4.77
N ILE A 226 -2.39 -10.48 -3.88
CA ILE A 226 -3.70 -9.94 -3.49
C ILE A 226 -3.89 -8.61 -4.18
N VAL A 227 -5.08 -8.41 -4.76
CA VAL A 227 -5.46 -7.19 -5.48
C VAL A 227 -6.69 -6.58 -4.85
N SER A 228 -6.70 -5.26 -4.64
CA SER A 228 -7.86 -4.51 -4.23
C SER A 228 -8.77 -4.15 -5.40
N CYS A 229 -10.08 -4.19 -5.16
CA CYS A 229 -11.13 -3.75 -6.06
C CYS A 229 -11.88 -2.59 -5.42
N GLU A 230 -11.41 -1.38 -5.67
CA GLU A 230 -11.80 -0.16 -4.99
C GLU A 230 -13.31 0.04 -4.91
N PHE A 231 -13.99 0.00 -6.07
CA PHE A 231 -15.41 0.35 -6.15
C PHE A 231 -16.36 -0.82 -5.88
N SER A 232 -15.82 -2.03 -5.72
CA SER A 232 -16.59 -3.22 -5.32
C SER A 232 -16.43 -3.57 -3.85
N GLY A 233 -15.45 -3.00 -3.13
CA GLY A 233 -15.13 -3.37 -1.75
C GLY A 233 -14.74 -4.84 -1.62
N GLU A 234 -13.95 -5.35 -2.56
CA GLU A 234 -13.52 -6.74 -2.65
C GLU A 234 -11.99 -6.85 -2.78
N LEU A 235 -11.46 -7.99 -2.39
CA LEU A 235 -10.07 -8.38 -2.64
C LEU A 235 -10.08 -9.62 -3.53
N LEU A 236 -9.16 -9.68 -4.49
CA LEU A 236 -8.92 -10.86 -5.32
C LEU A 236 -7.60 -11.50 -4.95
N LYS A 237 -7.57 -12.83 -4.91
CA LYS A 237 -6.34 -13.62 -4.86
C LYS A 237 -6.05 -14.19 -6.23
N VAL A 238 -4.87 -13.88 -6.76
CA VAL A 238 -4.49 -14.23 -8.13
C VAL A 238 -3.29 -15.16 -8.11
N ASP A 239 -3.41 -16.32 -8.77
CA ASP A 239 -2.28 -17.25 -8.99
C ASP A 239 -1.32 -16.65 -10.02
N THR A 240 -0.07 -16.40 -9.61
CA THR A 240 0.94 -15.73 -10.45
C THR A 240 1.30 -16.56 -11.68
N ALA A 241 1.50 -17.88 -11.51
CA ALA A 241 1.94 -18.74 -12.60
C ALA A 241 0.82 -19.04 -13.61
N ARG A 242 -0.40 -19.21 -13.11
CA ARG A 242 -1.59 -19.44 -13.95
C ARG A 242 -2.17 -18.16 -14.52
N MET A 243 -1.79 -17.00 -13.94
CA MET A 243 -2.33 -15.69 -14.29
C MET A 243 -3.86 -15.69 -14.21
N LYS A 244 -4.39 -16.11 -13.07
CA LYS A 244 -5.83 -16.35 -12.91
C LYS A 244 -6.28 -16.06 -11.49
N VAL A 245 -7.45 -15.43 -11.36
CA VAL A 245 -8.14 -15.28 -10.07
C VAL A 245 -8.50 -16.68 -9.55
N ILE A 246 -8.10 -16.97 -8.30
CA ILE A 246 -8.33 -18.25 -7.63
C ILE A 246 -9.22 -18.13 -6.40
N ASP A 247 -9.38 -16.92 -5.86
CA ASP A 247 -10.23 -16.65 -4.70
C ASP A 247 -10.62 -15.17 -4.66
N LYS A 248 -11.68 -14.84 -3.91
CA LYS A 248 -12.10 -13.47 -3.65
C LYS A 248 -12.71 -13.31 -2.27
N GLN A 249 -12.51 -12.13 -1.67
CA GLN A 249 -13.02 -11.76 -0.36
C GLN A 249 -13.78 -10.46 -0.44
N LYS A 250 -15.07 -10.45 -0.03
CA LYS A 250 -15.81 -9.23 0.21
C LYS A 250 -15.44 -8.66 1.58
N LEU A 251 -15.12 -7.37 1.65
CA LEU A 251 -14.85 -6.72 2.92
C LEU A 251 -16.16 -6.50 3.71
N PRO A 252 -16.15 -6.71 5.03
CA PRO A 252 -17.37 -6.67 5.86
C PRO A 252 -17.76 -5.23 6.26
N PHE A 253 -17.73 -4.31 5.30
CA PHE A 253 -18.16 -2.92 5.45
C PHE A 253 -18.91 -2.50 4.18
N ASP A 254 -20.14 -2.04 4.33
CA ASP A 254 -20.94 -1.58 3.19
C ASP A 254 -20.37 -0.26 2.65
N GLY A 255 -20.04 -0.26 1.35
CA GLY A 255 -19.35 0.86 0.73
C GLY A 255 -17.83 0.88 0.94
N ALA A 256 -17.19 -0.23 1.38
CA ALA A 256 -15.74 -0.36 1.43
C ALA A 256 -15.07 0.07 0.13
N MET A 257 -13.98 0.84 0.24
CA MET A 257 -13.14 1.30 -0.87
C MET A 257 -11.67 0.95 -0.60
N PRO A 258 -11.29 -0.34 -0.75
CA PRO A 258 -9.92 -0.77 -0.52
C PRO A 258 -8.95 -0.14 -1.52
N GLN A 259 -7.83 0.34 -1.00
CA GLN A 259 -6.77 1.02 -1.72
C GLN A 259 -5.48 0.18 -1.69
N ASP A 260 -4.38 0.74 -1.19
CA ASP A 260 -3.09 0.05 -1.17
C ASP A 260 -3.13 -1.26 -0.38
N VAL A 261 -2.40 -2.24 -0.88
CA VAL A 261 -2.23 -3.57 -0.29
C VAL A 261 -0.77 -3.75 0.07
N LYS A 262 -0.49 -4.17 1.30
CA LYS A 262 0.88 -4.43 1.76
C LYS A 262 0.92 -5.67 2.64
N ILE A 263 1.95 -6.50 2.45
CA ILE A 263 2.23 -7.61 3.35
C ILE A 263 3.21 -7.18 4.45
N SER A 264 3.06 -7.73 5.66
CA SER A 264 4.00 -7.52 6.78
C SER A 264 5.41 -8.01 6.44
N SER A 265 6.41 -7.49 7.16
CA SER A 265 7.80 -7.91 6.97
C SER A 265 8.02 -9.41 7.21
N ASP A 266 7.29 -10.02 8.15
CA ASP A 266 7.35 -11.46 8.40
C ASP A 266 6.54 -12.31 7.40
N GLY A 267 5.88 -11.66 6.43
CA GLY A 267 5.12 -12.32 5.37
C GLY A 267 3.84 -13.02 5.82
N ARG A 268 3.29 -12.69 7.00
CA ARG A 268 2.17 -13.43 7.59
C ARG A 268 0.86 -12.65 7.64
N THR A 269 0.93 -11.32 7.55
CA THR A 269 -0.23 -10.46 7.72
C THR A 269 -0.36 -9.52 6.52
N TRP A 270 -1.55 -9.45 5.97
CA TRP A 270 -1.90 -8.51 4.92
C TRP A 270 -2.58 -7.29 5.54
N TYR A 271 -2.20 -6.14 5.05
CA TYR A 271 -2.79 -4.85 5.38
C TYR A 271 -3.38 -4.24 4.10
N VAL A 272 -4.62 -3.80 4.18
CA VAL A 272 -5.31 -3.15 3.06
C VAL A 272 -5.92 -1.85 3.55
N ALA A 273 -5.41 -0.73 3.07
CA ALA A 273 -5.98 0.57 3.39
C ALA A 273 -7.39 0.68 2.80
N ASP A 274 -8.31 1.30 3.54
CA ASP A 274 -9.68 1.53 3.06
C ASP A 274 -10.10 2.96 3.32
N MET A 275 -10.38 3.66 2.24
CA MET A 275 -10.68 5.08 2.27
C MET A 275 -12.04 5.39 2.88
N MET A 276 -13.02 4.51 2.75
CA MET A 276 -14.37 4.71 3.28
C MET A 276 -14.59 4.09 4.65
N ALA A 277 -13.79 3.07 5.00
CA ALA A 277 -13.79 2.49 6.34
C ALA A 277 -12.90 3.25 7.33
N ASP A 278 -12.18 4.29 6.88
CA ASP A 278 -11.29 5.13 7.70
C ASP A 278 -10.22 4.34 8.47
N GLY A 279 -9.66 3.32 7.83
CA GLY A 279 -8.72 2.42 8.49
C GLY A 279 -8.04 1.43 7.55
N VAL A 280 -7.45 0.42 8.16
CA VAL A 280 -6.72 -0.64 7.47
C VAL A 280 -7.36 -1.98 7.83
N TRP A 281 -7.77 -2.74 6.83
CA TRP A 281 -8.16 -4.13 6.99
C TRP A 281 -6.94 -4.99 7.22
N VAL A 282 -7.03 -5.87 8.21
CA VAL A 282 -5.97 -6.80 8.58
C VAL A 282 -6.45 -8.22 8.33
N LEU A 283 -5.68 -8.98 7.53
CA LEU A 283 -5.97 -10.37 7.20
C LEU A 283 -4.74 -11.23 7.56
N ASP A 284 -4.96 -12.32 8.26
CA ASP A 284 -3.88 -13.22 8.68
C ASP A 284 -3.73 -14.42 7.74
N GLY A 285 -2.46 -14.73 7.41
CA GLY A 285 -2.06 -15.94 6.71
C GLY A 285 -2.38 -15.99 5.22
N ASP A 286 -2.23 -17.20 4.65
CA ASP A 286 -2.43 -17.47 3.22
C ASP A 286 -3.90 -17.59 2.80
N LYS A 287 -4.79 -17.67 3.77
CA LYS A 287 -6.23 -17.73 3.55
C LYS A 287 -6.80 -16.34 3.74
N PHE A 288 -7.75 -15.96 2.91
CA PHE A 288 -8.63 -14.86 3.24
C PHE A 288 -9.42 -15.26 4.50
N GLY A 289 -8.82 -15.00 5.69
CA GLY A 289 -9.51 -15.14 6.94
C GLY A 289 -10.61 -14.08 7.08
N GLU A 290 -11.25 -14.00 8.23
CA GLU A 290 -12.15 -12.89 8.52
C GLU A 290 -11.32 -11.61 8.69
N PRO A 291 -11.42 -10.62 7.77
CA PRO A 291 -10.72 -9.36 7.92
C PRO A 291 -11.29 -8.58 9.10
N TRP A 292 -10.41 -7.99 9.90
CA TRP A 292 -10.81 -7.04 10.93
C TRP A 292 -10.28 -5.65 10.61
N LEU A 293 -11.02 -4.61 10.98
CA LEU A 293 -10.65 -3.22 10.72
C LEU A 293 -9.82 -2.66 11.88
N MET A 294 -8.67 -2.09 11.55
CA MET A 294 -7.87 -1.25 12.42
C MET A 294 -8.16 0.22 12.07
N PRO A 295 -8.88 0.98 12.88
CA PRO A 295 -9.11 2.39 12.61
C PRO A 295 -7.79 3.16 12.64
N THR A 296 -7.46 3.90 11.58
CA THR A 296 -6.22 4.70 11.49
C THR A 296 -6.50 6.19 11.39
N GLY A 297 -7.34 6.59 10.46
CA GLY A 297 -7.74 7.97 10.21
C GLY A 297 -8.58 8.06 8.95
N LYS A 298 -9.22 9.21 8.74
CA LYS A 298 -10.14 9.40 7.62
C LYS A 298 -9.44 9.30 6.27
N GLY A 299 -9.99 8.47 5.40
CA GLY A 299 -9.49 8.31 4.06
C GLY A 299 -8.14 7.60 4.00
N ALA A 300 -7.94 6.52 4.76
CA ALA A 300 -6.71 5.73 4.73
C ALA A 300 -6.42 5.24 3.31
N HIS A 301 -5.16 5.45 2.80
CA HIS A 301 -4.85 5.24 1.40
C HIS A 301 -3.53 4.50 1.14
N GLY A 302 -2.37 5.09 1.39
CA GLY A 302 -1.06 4.50 1.09
C GLY A 302 -0.41 3.81 2.28
N LEU A 303 0.35 2.75 2.04
CA LEU A 303 1.02 1.91 3.03
C LEU A 303 2.52 1.78 2.72
N TYR A 304 3.40 2.28 3.61
CA TYR A 304 4.85 2.33 3.39
C TYR A 304 5.63 1.73 4.55
N VAL A 305 6.40 0.68 4.29
CA VAL A 305 7.24 0.03 5.30
C VAL A 305 8.51 0.85 5.52
N SER A 306 8.88 1.04 6.79
CA SER A 306 10.15 1.66 7.19
C SER A 306 11.36 0.82 6.76
N ARG A 307 12.52 1.46 6.55
CA ARG A 307 13.73 0.76 6.08
C ARG A 307 14.32 -0.24 7.09
N ASP A 308 13.88 -0.22 8.34
CA ASP A 308 14.23 -1.23 9.35
C ASP A 308 13.19 -2.36 9.44
N SER A 309 12.17 -2.33 8.59
CA SER A 309 11.06 -3.30 8.53
C SER A 309 10.20 -3.39 9.80
N LYS A 310 10.28 -2.39 10.69
CA LYS A 310 9.57 -2.42 11.98
C LYS A 310 8.30 -1.61 12.01
N SER A 311 8.20 -0.60 11.17
CA SER A 311 7.04 0.30 11.14
C SER A 311 6.39 0.32 9.76
N MET A 312 5.11 0.65 9.72
CA MET A 312 4.37 0.98 8.51
C MET A 312 3.74 2.36 8.68
N TYR A 313 3.99 3.23 7.72
CA TYR A 313 3.38 4.54 7.62
C TYR A 313 2.10 4.43 6.79
N ILE A 314 1.00 4.95 7.31
CA ILE A 314 -0.33 4.88 6.70
C ILE A 314 -0.79 6.30 6.46
N SER A 315 -0.95 6.70 5.19
CA SER A 315 -1.49 8.01 4.87
C SER A 315 -3.00 8.05 5.08
N ASN A 316 -3.51 9.08 5.76
CA ASN A 316 -4.93 9.31 5.97
C ASN A 316 -5.33 10.57 5.18
N ARG A 317 -5.66 10.37 3.90
CA ARG A 317 -5.86 11.44 2.91
C ARG A 317 -7.01 12.39 3.28
N GLY A 318 -8.05 11.87 3.91
CA GLY A 318 -9.26 12.63 4.26
C GLY A 318 -9.13 13.50 5.50
N GLU A 319 -8.07 13.36 6.30
CA GLU A 319 -7.86 14.16 7.51
C GLU A 319 -6.50 14.87 7.59
N GLY A 320 -5.60 14.63 6.63
CA GLY A 320 -4.29 15.28 6.63
C GLY A 320 -3.33 14.72 7.68
N SER A 321 -3.34 13.41 7.89
CA SER A 321 -2.46 12.78 8.89
C SER A 321 -1.76 11.53 8.38
N ILE A 322 -0.76 11.07 9.14
CA ILE A 322 -0.05 9.81 8.94
C ILE A 322 -0.11 9.00 10.23
N SER A 323 -0.66 7.80 10.17
CA SER A 323 -0.62 6.85 11.28
C SER A 323 0.62 5.97 11.18
N VAL A 324 1.26 5.66 12.31
CA VAL A 324 2.43 4.79 12.40
C VAL A 324 2.04 3.50 13.10
N LEU A 325 2.11 2.40 12.36
CA LEU A 325 1.87 1.04 12.84
C LEU A 325 3.21 0.40 13.19
N ASP A 326 3.35 -0.10 14.41
CA ASP A 326 4.44 -0.99 14.80
C ASP A 326 4.11 -2.41 14.31
N LEU A 327 4.87 -2.91 13.35
CA LEU A 327 4.59 -4.20 12.71
C LEU A 327 4.73 -5.40 13.66
N PRO A 328 5.76 -5.48 14.56
CA PRO A 328 5.86 -6.58 15.52
C PRO A 328 4.69 -6.68 16.48
N SER A 329 4.24 -5.58 17.04
CA SER A 329 3.11 -5.56 17.99
C SER A 329 1.75 -5.44 17.35
N ARG A 330 1.69 -5.08 16.05
CA ARG A 330 0.47 -4.79 15.28
C ARG A 330 -0.39 -3.70 15.91
N LYS A 331 0.25 -2.67 16.51
CA LYS A 331 -0.43 -1.56 17.18
C LYS A 331 -0.06 -0.23 16.55
N LEU A 332 -1.02 0.65 16.47
CA LEU A 332 -0.74 2.04 16.16
C LEU A 332 0.01 2.67 17.35
N VAL A 333 1.17 3.25 17.08
CA VAL A 333 2.07 3.80 18.11
C VAL A 333 2.19 5.32 18.04
N LYS A 334 1.93 5.91 16.87
CA LYS A 334 1.96 7.35 16.66
C LYS A 334 0.92 7.75 15.62
N LYS A 335 0.52 9.02 15.65
CA LYS A 335 -0.20 9.71 14.60
C LYS A 335 0.43 11.08 14.41
N TRP A 336 0.81 11.41 13.19
CA TRP A 336 1.39 12.69 12.82
C TRP A 336 0.35 13.48 12.03
N GLU A 337 0.10 14.70 12.43
CA GLU A 337 -0.79 15.61 11.72
C GLU A 337 0.04 16.56 10.87
N LEU A 338 -0.36 16.77 9.63
CA LEU A 338 0.26 17.76 8.78
C LEU A 338 -0.12 19.16 9.25
N PRO A 339 0.85 20.06 9.45
CA PRO A 339 0.55 21.46 9.73
C PRO A 339 -0.33 22.05 8.62
N ASP A 340 -1.34 22.84 9.00
CA ASP A 340 -2.29 23.46 8.08
C ASP A 340 -3.13 22.45 7.26
N GLY A 341 -3.21 21.19 7.72
CA GLY A 341 -3.92 20.12 7.03
C GLY A 341 -3.22 19.63 5.76
N GLY A 342 -3.97 18.96 4.89
CA GLY A 342 -3.47 18.43 3.62
C GLY A 342 -4.21 17.16 3.21
N SER A 343 -3.80 16.61 2.10
CA SER A 343 -4.36 15.38 1.53
C SER A 343 -3.26 14.35 1.20
N PRO A 344 -2.49 13.87 2.22
CA PRO A 344 -1.39 12.95 2.00
C PRO A 344 -1.91 11.66 1.37
N ASP A 345 -1.37 11.35 0.20
CA ASP A 345 -1.89 10.30 -0.66
C ASP A 345 -0.84 9.20 -0.86
N MET A 346 -0.24 9.12 -2.04
CA MET A 346 0.69 8.06 -2.41
C MET A 346 2.14 8.56 -2.44
N GLY A 347 3.09 7.66 -2.12
CA GLY A 347 4.48 8.08 -2.10
C GLY A 347 5.50 6.99 -1.81
N GLY A 348 6.48 7.29 -0.98
CA GLY A 348 7.53 6.34 -0.62
C GLY A 348 8.54 6.90 0.37
N VAL A 349 9.29 6.00 1.00
CA VAL A 349 10.36 6.33 1.94
C VAL A 349 11.67 6.52 1.19
N SER A 350 12.46 7.54 1.54
CA SER A 350 13.79 7.78 0.98
C SER A 350 14.72 6.56 1.15
N ALA A 351 15.78 6.50 0.34
CA ALA A 351 16.72 5.37 0.38
C ALA A 351 17.41 5.23 1.74
N ASP A 352 17.68 6.32 2.42
CA ASP A 352 18.28 6.33 3.76
C ASP A 352 17.26 6.11 4.90
N GLY A 353 15.97 6.04 4.56
CA GLY A 353 14.88 5.81 5.50
C GLY A 353 14.43 7.04 6.29
N LYS A 354 14.98 8.23 6.05
CA LYS A 354 14.76 9.39 6.89
C LYS A 354 13.58 10.26 6.49
N VAL A 355 13.15 10.20 5.25
CA VAL A 355 12.09 11.06 4.73
C VAL A 355 10.99 10.21 4.09
N LEU A 356 9.77 10.40 4.56
CA LEU A 356 8.56 9.92 3.89
C LEU A 356 8.07 11.03 2.96
N TRP A 357 7.98 10.70 1.69
CA TRP A 357 7.47 11.57 0.63
C TRP A 357 6.06 11.17 0.27
N LEU A 358 5.11 12.10 0.34
CA LEU A 358 3.72 11.86 -0.03
C LEU A 358 3.21 12.96 -0.96
N SER A 359 2.49 12.59 -2.00
CA SER A 359 1.72 13.54 -2.80
C SER A 359 0.55 14.09 -1.98
N GLY A 360 0.22 15.35 -2.19
CA GLY A 360 -0.96 16.02 -1.64
C GLY A 360 -2.02 16.12 -2.73
N ARG A 361 -2.83 15.07 -2.87
CA ARG A 361 -3.74 14.82 -4.00
C ARG A 361 -4.59 16.01 -4.39
N TYR A 362 -5.15 16.70 -3.39
CA TYR A 362 -6.11 17.80 -3.61
C TYR A 362 -5.48 19.19 -3.41
N ASP A 363 -4.19 19.25 -3.06
CA ASP A 363 -3.49 20.49 -2.70
C ASP A 363 -2.46 20.90 -3.75
N SER A 364 -2.23 20.09 -4.80
CA SER A 364 -1.19 20.26 -5.83
C SER A 364 0.20 20.44 -5.21
N GLU A 365 0.51 19.60 -4.21
CA GLU A 365 1.73 19.66 -3.42
C GLU A 365 2.35 18.28 -3.20
N VAL A 366 3.59 18.28 -2.72
CA VAL A 366 4.28 17.10 -2.17
C VAL A 366 4.75 17.43 -0.78
N TYR A 367 4.54 16.53 0.16
CA TYR A 367 5.02 16.63 1.54
C TYR A 367 6.28 15.79 1.73
N ALA A 368 7.31 16.39 2.31
CA ALA A 368 8.48 15.68 2.82
C ALA A 368 8.39 15.68 4.36
N ILE A 369 8.37 14.50 4.96
CA ILE A 369 8.07 14.30 6.38
C ILE A 369 9.22 13.51 7.01
N ASP A 370 9.77 13.97 8.13
CA ASP A 370 10.77 13.23 8.88
C ASP A 370 10.18 11.96 9.48
N THR A 371 10.84 10.82 9.25
CA THR A 371 10.33 9.53 9.72
C THR A 371 10.60 9.26 11.21
N GLN A 372 11.41 10.07 11.87
CA GLN A 372 11.73 9.90 13.28
C GLN A 372 10.62 10.46 14.17
N ASP A 373 10.14 11.64 13.87
CA ASP A 373 9.17 12.34 14.71
C ASP A 373 7.91 12.83 13.98
N GLY A 374 7.90 12.77 12.65
CA GLY A 374 6.75 13.13 11.82
C GLY A 374 6.65 14.61 11.50
N HIS A 375 7.67 15.44 11.83
CA HIS A 375 7.60 16.83 11.45
C HIS A 375 7.68 17.02 9.93
N GLN A 376 6.95 17.99 9.41
CA GLN A 376 6.98 18.34 8.00
C GLN A 376 8.25 19.14 7.70
N ILE A 377 9.16 18.54 6.91
CA ILE A 377 10.40 19.17 6.46
C ILE A 377 10.13 20.20 5.37
N ALA A 378 9.27 19.82 4.41
CA ALA A 378 8.95 20.68 3.27
C ALA A 378 7.54 20.41 2.74
N ARG A 379 6.97 21.45 2.11
CA ARG A 379 5.75 21.44 1.35
C ARG A 379 6.04 22.07 -0.02
N ILE A 380 5.92 21.30 -1.08
CA ILE A 380 6.50 21.63 -2.38
C ILE A 380 5.36 21.69 -3.42
N LYS A 381 5.16 22.84 -4.04
CA LYS A 381 4.20 22.99 -5.14
C LYS A 381 4.63 22.19 -6.36
N VAL A 382 3.67 21.47 -6.94
CA VAL A 382 3.81 20.67 -8.17
C VAL A 382 2.64 20.94 -9.11
N GLY A 383 2.44 20.13 -10.15
CA GLY A 383 1.24 20.20 -10.98
C GLY A 383 -0.02 19.71 -10.28
N ASP A 384 -1.16 19.82 -10.94
CA ASP A 384 -2.45 19.52 -10.36
C ASP A 384 -2.73 18.01 -10.27
N GLY A 385 -3.35 17.59 -9.16
CA GLY A 385 -3.71 16.21 -8.89
C GLY A 385 -2.52 15.26 -8.75
N PRO A 386 -1.44 15.60 -7.99
CA PRO A 386 -0.32 14.68 -7.82
C PRO A 386 -0.78 13.38 -7.17
N HIS A 387 -0.23 12.22 -7.63
CA HIS A 387 -0.67 10.90 -7.16
C HIS A 387 0.52 9.98 -6.85
N GLY A 388 0.60 8.81 -7.46
CA GLY A 388 1.58 7.78 -7.13
C GLY A 388 3.03 8.15 -7.46
N LEU A 389 3.66 8.99 -6.63
CA LEU A 389 5.04 9.43 -6.81
C LEU A 389 6.05 8.30 -6.55
N ALA A 390 7.19 8.37 -7.22
CA ALA A 390 8.33 7.49 -6.98
C ALA A 390 9.52 8.28 -6.43
N VAL A 391 10.01 7.86 -5.26
CA VAL A 391 11.32 8.27 -4.73
C VAL A 391 12.36 7.34 -5.31
N TYR A 392 13.38 7.84 -6.01
CA TYR A 392 14.32 6.99 -6.72
C TYR A 392 15.74 7.55 -6.74
N PRO A 393 16.82 6.73 -6.62
CA PRO A 393 16.80 5.26 -6.49
C PRO A 393 16.35 4.76 -5.13
N GLN A 394 16.04 3.46 -5.08
CA GLN A 394 15.58 2.78 -3.87
C GLN A 394 16.48 1.59 -3.53
N PRO A 395 16.61 1.23 -2.23
CA PRO A 395 17.18 -0.03 -1.80
C PRO A 395 16.40 -1.22 -2.36
N GLY A 396 17.00 -2.40 -2.33
CA GLY A 396 16.42 -3.62 -2.85
C GLY A 396 17.19 -4.18 -4.06
N ARG A 397 16.84 -5.39 -4.44
CA ARG A 397 17.49 -6.14 -5.56
C ARG A 397 16.65 -6.11 -6.83
N TYR A 398 15.35 -6.00 -6.69
CA TYR A 398 14.39 -5.89 -7.79
C TYR A 398 13.11 -5.21 -7.29
N SER A 399 12.35 -4.66 -8.21
CA SER A 399 11.05 -4.01 -7.94
C SER A 399 9.90 -4.94 -8.29
N LEU A 400 8.87 -4.96 -7.46
CA LEU A 400 7.58 -5.57 -7.79
C LEU A 400 6.59 -4.56 -8.38
N GLY A 401 7.05 -3.35 -8.61
CA GLY A 401 6.24 -2.30 -9.22
C GLY A 401 5.58 -1.37 -8.21
N HIS A 402 4.48 -0.74 -8.63
CA HIS A 402 3.81 0.31 -7.87
C HIS A 402 4.78 1.41 -7.40
N THR A 403 4.46 2.16 -6.38
CA THR A 403 5.29 3.28 -5.87
C THR A 403 6.43 2.84 -4.95
N GLY A 404 6.87 1.60 -5.01
CA GLY A 404 8.05 1.16 -4.28
C GLY A 404 7.88 -0.07 -3.43
N ILE A 405 7.45 -1.16 -4.06
CA ILE A 405 7.56 -2.49 -3.47
C ILE A 405 8.85 -3.11 -3.99
N PHE A 406 9.86 -3.17 -3.14
CA PHE A 406 11.16 -3.78 -3.43
C PHE A 406 11.38 -5.03 -2.58
N ARG A 407 12.25 -5.93 -3.08
CA ARG A 407 12.62 -7.16 -2.36
C ARG A 407 14.12 -7.40 -2.45
#